data_3d87b1d502a6ce9479b0d79fd0a568e3
#
_entry.id   3d87b1d502a6ce9479b0d79fd0a568e3
#
_cell.length_a   1.000
_cell.length_b   1.000
_cell.length_c   1.000
_cell.angle_alpha   90.00
_cell.angle_beta   90.00
_cell.angle_gamma   90.00
#
_symmetry.space_group_name_H-M   'P 1'
#
loop_
_entity.id
_entity.type
_entity.pdbx_description
1 polymer ?
#
loop_
_entity_poly.entity_id
_entity_poly.type
_entity_poly.pdbx_seq_one_letter_code
_entity_poly.pdbx_strand_id
1 'polypeptide(L)'
;LFVPHEYDALVEVGDQEAFDMCMRLNREESMIAGPSSAMALVGALKVIKDDPDAVVVIIFPDNAFKYASTFERHFPEVRGVFPSGDVAAEPSPNDELFSQLVENSRNAHNTCEVDDLRADFERASPPLVIDVRVEEIYDSQHVTGAVNIPVDELGDRTSELPSQMDDPIVTVCARGNLSIKGMLVLQSLGYRNVRSLNGGTLAWAEQGLPTNE
;
A
#
# COMPACT_ATOMS: atom_id res chain seq x y z
N LEU A 1 16.84 -13.18 5.14
CA LEU A 1 18.24 -13.35 5.54
C LEU A 1 18.91 -14.28 4.53
N PHE A 2 19.88 -13.73 3.76
CA PHE A 2 20.65 -14.51 2.79
C PHE A 2 21.74 -15.30 3.52
N VAL A 3 21.71 -16.64 3.44
CA VAL A 3 22.71 -17.52 4.04
C VAL A 3 23.44 -18.28 2.93
N PRO A 4 24.66 -17.87 2.54
CA PRO A 4 25.34 -18.37 1.34
C PRO A 4 25.61 -19.88 1.27
N HIS A 5 25.44 -20.61 2.36
CA HIS A 5 25.76 -22.05 2.45
C HIS A 5 24.51 -22.96 2.34
N GLU A 6 23.32 -22.36 2.16
CA GLU A 6 22.04 -23.09 2.09
C GLU A 6 21.53 -23.26 0.67
N TYR A 7 22.32 -22.85 -0.35
CA TYR A 7 21.94 -22.95 -1.76
C TYR A 7 22.92 -23.81 -2.53
N ASP A 8 22.39 -24.63 -3.44
CA ASP A 8 23.18 -25.39 -4.39
C ASP A 8 23.74 -24.52 -5.53
N ALA A 9 22.98 -23.49 -5.90
CA ALA A 9 23.39 -22.53 -6.93
C ALA A 9 22.76 -21.15 -6.72
N LEU A 10 23.50 -20.11 -7.12
CA LEU A 10 23.00 -18.73 -7.24
C LEU A 10 23.03 -18.34 -8.71
N VAL A 11 21.90 -17.80 -9.18
CA VAL A 11 21.75 -17.38 -10.59
C VAL A 11 21.37 -15.92 -10.65
N GLU A 12 22.11 -15.15 -11.42
CA GLU A 12 21.77 -13.76 -11.70
C GLU A 12 20.81 -13.67 -12.87
N VAL A 13 19.74 -12.88 -12.68
CA VAL A 13 18.71 -12.57 -13.67
C VAL A 13 18.56 -11.06 -13.76
N GLY A 14 18.69 -10.51 -14.96
CA GLY A 14 18.48 -9.08 -15.18
C GLY A 14 17.00 -8.68 -15.12
N ASP A 15 16.74 -7.43 -14.75
CA ASP A 15 15.37 -6.91 -14.66
C ASP A 15 14.62 -7.05 -15.99
N GLN A 16 15.26 -6.73 -17.12
CA GLN A 16 14.64 -6.86 -18.44
C GLN A 16 14.23 -8.30 -18.74
N GLU A 17 15.10 -9.30 -18.45
CA GLU A 17 14.77 -10.71 -18.64
C GLU A 17 13.54 -11.13 -17.79
N ALA A 18 13.45 -10.63 -16.56
CA ALA A 18 12.32 -10.91 -15.68
C ALA A 18 11.02 -10.30 -16.22
N PHE A 19 11.05 -9.04 -16.66
CA PHE A 19 9.88 -8.38 -17.23
C PHE A 19 9.45 -9.01 -18.57
N ASP A 20 10.39 -9.35 -19.46
CA ASP A 20 10.09 -10.06 -20.71
C ASP A 20 9.43 -11.41 -20.43
N MET A 21 9.90 -12.13 -19.42
CA MET A 21 9.29 -13.40 -19.01
C MET A 21 7.88 -13.21 -18.44
N CYS A 22 7.61 -12.13 -17.70
CA CYS A 22 6.26 -11.80 -17.27
C CYS A 22 5.31 -11.66 -18.46
N MET A 23 5.74 -10.94 -19.48
CA MET A 23 4.95 -10.72 -20.69
C MET A 23 4.73 -12.04 -21.46
N ARG A 24 5.73 -12.90 -21.51
CA ARG A 24 5.63 -14.23 -22.14
C ARG A 24 4.63 -15.12 -21.36
N LEU A 25 4.76 -15.23 -20.06
CA LEU A 25 3.85 -16.01 -19.22
C LEU A 25 2.40 -15.57 -19.40
N ASN A 26 2.16 -14.26 -19.51
CA ASN A 26 0.83 -13.76 -19.75
C ASN A 26 0.28 -14.14 -21.13
N ARG A 27 1.10 -13.97 -22.19
CA ARG A 27 0.70 -14.20 -23.57
C ARG A 27 0.59 -15.68 -23.94
N GLU A 28 1.53 -16.49 -23.47
CA GLU A 28 1.68 -17.89 -23.87
C GLU A 28 0.91 -18.83 -22.93
N GLU A 29 0.87 -18.52 -21.63
CA GLU A 29 0.32 -19.39 -20.59
C GLU A 29 -0.89 -18.79 -19.85
N SER A 30 -1.29 -17.56 -20.17
CA SER A 30 -2.35 -16.81 -19.46
C SER A 30 -2.09 -16.64 -17.96
N MET A 31 -0.81 -16.60 -17.56
CA MET A 31 -0.37 -16.46 -16.17
C MET A 31 0.02 -15.01 -15.87
N ILE A 32 -0.61 -14.41 -14.88
CA ILE A 32 -0.32 -13.04 -14.45
C ILE A 32 0.72 -13.07 -13.33
N ALA A 33 1.97 -13.36 -13.69
CA ALA A 33 3.09 -13.45 -12.75
C ALA A 33 3.77 -12.08 -12.55
N GLY A 34 4.19 -11.78 -11.32
CA GLY A 34 5.00 -10.61 -11.01
C GLY A 34 6.48 -10.80 -11.41
N PRO A 35 7.30 -9.71 -11.40
CA PRO A 35 8.70 -9.77 -11.80
C PRO A 35 9.54 -10.77 -11.00
N SER A 36 9.33 -10.88 -9.68
CA SER A 36 10.05 -11.85 -8.84
C SER A 36 9.69 -13.31 -9.18
N SER A 37 8.43 -13.56 -9.54
CA SER A 37 7.96 -14.87 -10.02
C SER A 37 8.61 -15.24 -11.36
N ALA A 38 8.65 -14.30 -12.29
CA ALA A 38 9.28 -14.48 -13.59
C ALA A 38 10.81 -14.62 -13.46
N MET A 39 11.44 -13.86 -12.55
CA MET A 39 12.86 -13.99 -12.21
C MET A 39 13.19 -15.41 -11.73
N ALA A 40 12.36 -15.99 -10.87
CA ALA A 40 12.52 -17.36 -10.39
C ALA A 40 12.43 -18.37 -11.55
N LEU A 41 11.49 -18.18 -12.48
CA LEU A 41 11.37 -19.03 -13.66
C LEU A 41 12.58 -18.90 -14.59
N VAL A 42 13.03 -17.68 -14.90
CA VAL A 42 14.23 -17.45 -15.73
C VAL A 42 15.45 -18.09 -15.09
N GLY A 43 15.64 -17.91 -13.79
CA GLY A 43 16.72 -18.53 -13.04
C GLY A 43 16.67 -20.05 -13.11
N ALA A 44 15.51 -20.65 -12.92
CA ALA A 44 15.30 -22.10 -13.03
C ALA A 44 15.66 -22.59 -14.44
N LEU A 45 15.19 -21.92 -15.50
CA LEU A 45 15.50 -22.28 -16.89
C LEU A 45 17.01 -22.21 -17.22
N LYS A 46 17.77 -21.35 -16.52
CA LYS A 46 19.24 -21.27 -16.69
C LYS A 46 20.00 -22.45 -16.09
N VAL A 47 19.41 -23.13 -15.08
CA VAL A 47 20.08 -24.22 -14.35
C VAL A 47 19.52 -25.62 -14.64
N ILE A 48 18.30 -25.70 -15.16
CA ILE A 48 17.67 -26.96 -15.52
C ILE A 48 18.48 -27.60 -16.64
N LYS A 49 18.85 -28.88 -16.43
CA LYS A 49 19.42 -29.72 -17.47
C LYS A 49 18.28 -30.25 -18.34
N ASP A 50 18.64 -30.53 -19.61
CA ASP A 50 17.70 -31.13 -20.56
C ASP A 50 17.42 -32.62 -20.13
N ASP A 51 16.51 -32.75 -19.19
CA ASP A 51 16.06 -34.01 -18.61
C ASP A 51 14.52 -34.06 -18.69
N PRO A 52 13.97 -34.91 -19.59
CA PRO A 52 12.52 -34.96 -19.79
C PRO A 52 11.74 -35.49 -18.57
N ASP A 53 12.41 -36.16 -17.64
CA ASP A 53 11.80 -36.68 -16.41
C ASP A 53 11.96 -35.73 -15.21
N ALA A 54 12.63 -34.58 -15.38
CA ALA A 54 12.84 -33.62 -14.32
C ALA A 54 11.53 -32.96 -13.89
N VAL A 55 11.27 -32.96 -12.59
CA VAL A 55 10.18 -32.18 -11.98
C VAL A 55 10.76 -30.94 -11.34
N VAL A 56 10.34 -29.77 -11.82
CA VAL A 56 10.81 -28.47 -11.31
C VAL A 56 9.67 -27.76 -10.60
N VAL A 57 9.90 -27.40 -9.35
CA VAL A 57 8.96 -26.61 -8.56
C VAL A 57 9.46 -25.18 -8.46
N ILE A 58 8.62 -24.21 -8.86
CA ILE A 58 8.94 -22.79 -8.83
C ILE A 58 7.88 -22.07 -7.99
N ILE A 59 8.31 -21.23 -7.06
CA ILE A 59 7.41 -20.44 -6.24
C ILE A 59 7.17 -19.10 -6.92
N PHE A 60 5.89 -18.76 -7.13
CA PHE A 60 5.45 -17.47 -7.65
C PHE A 60 4.87 -16.67 -6.47
N PRO A 61 5.67 -15.78 -5.86
CA PRO A 61 5.25 -15.10 -4.62
C PRO A 61 4.28 -13.94 -4.85
N ASP A 62 4.17 -13.43 -6.09
CA ASP A 62 3.36 -12.26 -6.42
C ASP A 62 2.80 -12.30 -7.84
N ASN A 63 1.99 -11.29 -8.16
CA ASN A 63 1.41 -11.10 -9.48
C ASN A 63 1.75 -9.74 -10.09
N ALA A 64 1.53 -9.57 -11.41
CA ALA A 64 1.88 -8.38 -12.16
C ALA A 64 1.08 -7.13 -11.78
N PHE A 65 -0.12 -7.25 -11.22
CA PHE A 65 -0.95 -6.09 -10.85
C PHE A 65 -0.28 -5.21 -9.80
N LYS A 66 0.50 -5.81 -8.89
CA LYS A 66 1.28 -5.08 -7.90
C LYS A 66 2.33 -4.14 -8.52
N TYR A 67 2.73 -4.40 -9.76
CA TYR A 67 3.81 -3.71 -10.47
C TYR A 67 3.34 -2.98 -11.73
N ALA A 68 2.04 -2.70 -11.86
CA ALA A 68 1.43 -2.12 -13.05
C ALA A 68 2.18 -0.87 -13.56
N SER A 69 2.48 0.09 -12.67
CA SER A 69 3.23 1.31 -13.02
C SER A 69 4.67 1.05 -13.49
N THR A 70 5.30 -0.02 -13.00
CA THR A 70 6.63 -0.44 -13.41
C THR A 70 6.58 -1.08 -14.79
N PHE A 71 5.56 -1.92 -15.05
CA PHE A 71 5.33 -2.49 -16.38
C PHE A 71 5.09 -1.40 -17.42
N GLU A 72 4.26 -0.40 -17.15
CA GLU A 72 4.01 0.72 -18.06
C GLU A 72 5.25 1.56 -18.36
N ARG A 73 6.20 1.60 -17.44
CA ARG A 73 7.50 2.27 -17.65
C ARG A 73 8.43 1.50 -18.55
N HIS A 74 8.49 0.15 -18.39
CA HIS A 74 9.36 -0.72 -19.18
C HIS A 74 8.74 -1.10 -20.53
N PHE A 75 7.43 -1.15 -20.62
CA PHE A 75 6.65 -1.53 -21.81
C PHE A 75 5.55 -0.50 -22.05
N PRO A 76 5.86 0.65 -22.68
CA PRO A 76 4.86 1.68 -22.95
C PRO A 76 3.65 1.19 -23.77
N GLU A 77 3.80 0.12 -24.53
CA GLU A 77 2.75 -0.52 -25.34
C GLU A 77 1.68 -1.23 -24.49
N VAL A 78 1.98 -1.53 -23.23
CA VAL A 78 0.99 -2.14 -22.30
C VAL A 78 0.27 -1.11 -21.45
N ARG A 79 0.49 0.18 -21.73
CA ARG A 79 -0.21 1.25 -21.01
C ARG A 79 -1.72 1.05 -21.15
N GLY A 80 -2.41 0.91 -20.01
CA GLY A 80 -3.85 0.65 -19.95
C GLY A 80 -4.25 -0.83 -20.09
N VAL A 81 -3.31 -1.76 -20.25
CA VAL A 81 -3.59 -3.21 -20.22
C VAL A 81 -3.61 -3.73 -18.78
N PHE A 82 -2.74 -3.21 -17.93
CA PHE A 82 -2.84 -3.45 -16.50
C PHE A 82 -3.77 -2.40 -15.88
N PRO A 83 -4.64 -2.77 -14.95
CA PRO A 83 -5.28 -1.77 -14.12
C PRO A 83 -4.18 -1.12 -13.28
N SER A 84 -3.52 -0.12 -13.87
CA SER A 84 -2.72 0.82 -13.10
C SER A 84 -3.69 1.53 -12.15
N GLY A 85 -3.27 1.81 -10.94
CA GLY A 85 -4.08 2.59 -10.01
C GLY A 85 -4.48 3.98 -10.54
N ASP A 86 -4.13 4.30 -11.81
CA ASP A 86 -4.45 5.52 -12.56
C ASP A 86 -5.14 5.25 -13.90
N VAL A 87 -5.35 4.00 -14.32
CA VAL A 87 -6.26 3.72 -15.44
C VAL A 87 -7.64 3.56 -14.86
N ALA A 88 -8.41 4.61 -14.98
CA ALA A 88 -9.84 4.53 -14.96
C ALA A 88 -10.33 3.39 -15.90
N ALA A 89 -10.43 2.14 -15.38
CA ALA A 89 -11.61 1.39 -15.70
C ALA A 89 -12.75 2.40 -15.51
N GLU A 90 -13.69 2.53 -16.44
CA GLU A 90 -14.88 3.33 -16.13
C GLU A 90 -15.30 2.89 -14.73
N PRO A 91 -15.26 3.82 -13.75
CA PRO A 91 -15.41 3.42 -12.37
C PRO A 91 -16.71 2.65 -12.29
N SER A 92 -16.69 1.48 -11.66
CA SER A 92 -17.95 0.79 -11.42
C SER A 92 -18.87 1.78 -10.70
N PRO A 93 -20.19 1.67 -10.82
CA PRO A 93 -21.09 2.57 -10.09
C PRO A 93 -20.75 2.65 -8.58
N ASN A 94 -20.14 1.59 -8.03
CA ASN A 94 -19.68 1.55 -6.65
C ASN A 94 -18.37 2.32 -6.44
N ASP A 95 -17.44 2.30 -7.40
CA ASP A 95 -16.17 3.05 -7.32
C ASP A 95 -16.42 4.55 -7.48
N GLU A 96 -17.37 4.90 -8.34
CA GLU A 96 -17.79 6.29 -8.55
C GLU A 96 -18.52 6.82 -7.31
N LEU A 97 -19.42 6.04 -6.74
CA LEU A 97 -20.10 6.36 -5.49
C LEU A 97 -19.09 6.49 -4.34
N PHE A 98 -18.13 5.58 -4.24
CA PHE A 98 -17.09 5.63 -3.21
C PHE A 98 -16.18 6.86 -3.38
N SER A 99 -15.77 7.17 -4.61
CA SER A 99 -14.97 8.36 -4.91
C SER A 99 -15.71 9.66 -4.57
N GLN A 100 -17.00 9.73 -4.89
CA GLN A 100 -17.86 10.84 -4.51
C GLN A 100 -18.03 10.94 -2.98
N LEU A 101 -18.16 9.82 -2.29
CA LEU A 101 -18.26 9.78 -0.84
C LEU A 101 -16.97 10.28 -0.17
N VAL A 102 -15.82 9.86 -0.67
CA VAL A 102 -14.50 10.35 -0.21
C VAL A 102 -14.36 11.85 -0.45
N GLU A 103 -14.71 12.34 -1.65
CA GLU A 103 -14.61 13.76 -1.97
C GLU A 103 -15.59 14.61 -1.15
N ASN A 104 -16.84 14.17 -1.00
CA ASN A 104 -17.83 14.84 -0.16
C ASN A 104 -17.43 14.85 1.33
N SER A 105 -16.60 13.88 1.75
CA SER A 105 -16.09 13.80 3.11
C SER A 105 -14.92 14.74 3.39
N ARG A 106 -14.34 15.37 2.35
CA ARG A 106 -13.27 16.38 2.49
C ARG A 106 -13.87 17.74 2.84
N ASN A 107 -14.22 17.92 4.09
CA ASN A 107 -14.72 19.20 4.59
C ASN A 107 -14.06 19.52 5.94
N ALA A 108 -14.20 20.77 6.39
CA ALA A 108 -13.56 21.27 7.60
C ALA A 108 -13.96 20.53 8.90
N HIS A 109 -15.06 19.77 8.88
CA HIS A 109 -15.46 18.96 10.01
C HIS A 109 -14.71 17.62 10.06
N ASN A 110 -14.44 17.05 8.90
CA ASN A 110 -13.86 15.73 8.73
C ASN A 110 -12.33 15.76 8.51
N THR A 111 -11.76 16.93 8.27
CA THR A 111 -10.31 17.07 8.03
C THR A 111 -9.69 18.07 9.00
N CYS A 112 -8.39 17.96 9.22
CA CYS A 112 -7.60 18.95 9.93
C CYS A 112 -6.32 19.26 9.16
N GLU A 113 -5.83 20.47 9.32
CA GLU A 113 -4.54 20.89 8.79
C GLU A 113 -3.40 20.47 9.72
N VAL A 114 -2.17 20.53 9.22
CA VAL A 114 -0.98 20.18 10.01
C VAL A 114 -0.85 21.04 11.27
N ASP A 115 -1.13 22.35 11.16
CA ASP A 115 -1.10 23.26 12.30
C ASP A 115 -2.16 22.93 13.36
N ASP A 116 -3.33 22.42 12.94
CA ASP A 116 -4.38 22.00 13.88
C ASP A 116 -3.92 20.78 14.68
N LEU A 117 -3.37 19.76 14.01
CA LEU A 117 -2.85 18.57 14.67
C LEU A 117 -1.68 18.89 15.58
N ARG A 118 -0.78 19.77 15.14
CA ARG A 118 0.33 20.25 16.00
C ARG A 118 -0.20 20.89 17.28
N ALA A 119 -1.19 21.78 17.19
CA ALA A 119 -1.81 22.40 18.34
C ALA A 119 -2.56 21.38 19.20
N ASP A 120 -3.15 20.36 18.62
CA ASP A 120 -3.85 19.29 19.34
C ASP A 120 -2.88 18.46 20.20
N PHE A 121 -1.64 18.23 19.76
CA PHE A 121 -0.63 17.55 20.58
C PHE A 121 -0.23 18.32 21.86
N GLU A 122 -0.44 19.63 21.88
CA GLU A 122 -0.17 20.48 23.08
C GLU A 122 -1.32 20.47 24.10
N ARG A 123 -2.46 19.84 23.77
CA ARG A 123 -3.64 19.76 24.65
C ARG A 123 -3.43 18.77 25.82
N ALA A 124 -4.16 18.96 26.89
CA ALA A 124 -4.17 18.04 28.03
C ALA A 124 -4.63 16.60 27.65
N SER A 125 -5.44 16.47 26.61
CA SER A 125 -5.88 15.21 26.03
C SER A 125 -5.67 15.29 24.49
N PRO A 126 -4.49 14.91 24.02
CA PRO A 126 -4.23 14.87 22.58
C PRO A 126 -5.06 13.77 21.89
N PRO A 127 -5.34 13.89 20.60
CA PRO A 127 -6.01 12.85 19.85
C PRO A 127 -5.16 11.59 19.74
N LEU A 128 -5.81 10.44 19.65
CA LEU A 128 -5.15 9.24 19.12
C LEU A 128 -4.87 9.45 17.63
N VAL A 129 -3.59 9.42 17.25
CA VAL A 129 -3.19 9.51 15.84
C VAL A 129 -2.97 8.10 15.30
N ILE A 130 -3.71 7.74 14.24
CA ILE A 130 -3.65 6.42 13.61
C ILE A 130 -3.10 6.55 12.20
N ASP A 131 -1.93 5.98 11.96
CA ASP A 131 -1.42 5.81 10.61
C ASP A 131 -2.04 4.55 9.99
N VAL A 132 -2.80 4.76 8.91
CA VAL A 132 -3.60 3.71 8.27
C VAL A 132 -2.88 3.02 7.11
N ARG A 133 -1.59 3.27 6.94
CA ARG A 133 -0.76 2.61 5.93
C ARG A 133 -0.32 1.23 6.43
N VAL A 134 0.16 0.41 5.49
CA VAL A 134 0.81 -0.87 5.83
C VAL A 134 2.07 -0.64 6.66
N GLU A 135 2.42 -1.61 7.49
CA GLU A 135 3.50 -1.53 8.48
C GLU A 135 4.84 -1.11 7.86
N GLU A 136 5.22 -1.67 6.70
CA GLU A 136 6.48 -1.36 6.04
C GLU A 136 6.61 0.12 5.64
N ILE A 137 5.49 0.76 5.29
CA ILE A 137 5.47 2.19 4.93
C ILE A 137 5.45 3.06 6.20
N TYR A 138 4.74 2.61 7.24
CA TYR A 138 4.76 3.27 8.54
C TYR A 138 6.16 3.28 9.14
N ASP A 139 6.85 2.13 9.14
CA ASP A 139 8.21 1.98 9.69
C ASP A 139 9.23 2.83 8.95
N SER A 140 9.02 3.13 7.67
CA SER A 140 9.93 3.97 6.91
C SER A 140 9.92 5.44 7.37
N GLN A 141 8.76 5.98 7.72
CA GLN A 141 8.57 7.32 8.27
C GLN A 141 7.12 7.53 8.69
N HIS A 142 6.88 7.97 9.91
CA HIS A 142 5.54 8.30 10.40
C HIS A 142 5.54 9.52 11.33
N VAL A 143 4.37 10.09 11.59
CA VAL A 143 4.17 11.17 12.56
C VAL A 143 4.52 10.65 13.94
N THR A 144 5.42 11.33 14.66
CA THR A 144 5.82 10.93 16.01
C THR A 144 4.63 10.81 16.95
N GLY A 145 4.48 9.65 17.58
CA GLY A 145 3.36 9.33 18.46
C GLY A 145 2.13 8.75 17.78
N ALA A 146 2.16 8.57 16.46
CA ALA A 146 1.13 7.80 15.77
C ALA A 146 1.27 6.30 16.08
N VAL A 147 0.13 5.60 16.11
CA VAL A 147 0.08 4.14 16.13
C VAL A 147 -0.27 3.62 14.74
N ASN A 148 0.25 2.46 14.37
CA ASN A 148 -0.06 1.86 13.09
C ASN A 148 -1.23 0.88 13.20
N ILE A 149 -2.31 1.19 12.50
CA ILE A 149 -3.43 0.27 12.27
C ILE A 149 -3.81 0.37 10.80
N PRO A 150 -3.37 -0.56 9.95
CA PRO A 150 -3.73 -0.56 8.54
C PRO A 150 -5.23 -0.45 8.32
N VAL A 151 -5.64 0.30 7.30
CA VAL A 151 -7.05 0.63 7.06
C VAL A 151 -7.97 -0.59 7.01
N ASP A 152 -7.45 -1.71 6.48
CA ASP A 152 -8.21 -2.95 6.33
C ASP A 152 -8.30 -3.74 7.65
N GLU A 153 -7.50 -3.39 8.68
CA GLU A 153 -7.48 -4.01 10.01
C GLU A 153 -8.27 -3.21 11.06
N LEU A 154 -8.70 -1.98 10.77
CA LEU A 154 -9.37 -1.11 11.74
C LEU A 154 -10.61 -1.76 12.39
N GLY A 155 -11.36 -2.56 11.61
CA GLY A 155 -12.54 -3.28 12.10
C GLY A 155 -12.21 -4.41 13.07
N ASP A 156 -11.07 -5.05 12.90
CA ASP A 156 -10.63 -6.21 13.69
C ASP A 156 -9.83 -5.80 14.93
N ARG A 157 -9.20 -4.61 14.90
CA ARG A 157 -8.34 -4.09 15.98
C ARG A 157 -9.02 -3.04 16.86
N THR A 158 -10.32 -3.13 17.03
CA THR A 158 -11.13 -2.18 17.83
C THR A 158 -10.72 -2.11 19.30
N SER A 159 -10.06 -3.14 19.84
CA SER A 159 -9.52 -3.12 21.20
C SER A 159 -8.39 -2.12 21.43
N GLU A 160 -7.76 -1.62 20.37
CA GLU A 160 -6.70 -0.62 20.41
C GLU A 160 -7.23 0.81 20.28
N LEU A 161 -8.52 0.94 19.98
CA LEU A 161 -9.20 2.23 19.81
C LEU A 161 -9.72 2.74 21.15
N PRO A 162 -9.97 4.05 21.29
CA PRO A 162 -10.56 4.62 22.50
C PRO A 162 -11.89 3.97 22.84
N SER A 163 -12.15 3.79 24.13
CA SER A 163 -13.41 3.22 24.62
C SER A 163 -14.60 4.18 24.50
N GLN A 164 -14.34 5.48 24.43
CA GLN A 164 -15.36 6.50 24.29
C GLN A 164 -15.47 6.92 22.82
N MET A 165 -16.69 6.87 22.29
CA MET A 165 -16.96 7.17 20.88
C MET A 165 -16.76 8.66 20.51
N ASP A 166 -16.62 9.52 21.50
CA ASP A 166 -16.36 10.95 21.33
C ASP A 166 -14.91 11.35 21.53
N ASP A 167 -14.04 10.40 21.92
CA ASP A 167 -12.60 10.67 22.04
C ASP A 167 -12.02 11.08 20.70
N PRO A 168 -11.11 12.07 20.67
CA PRO A 168 -10.60 12.59 19.41
C PRO A 168 -9.62 11.59 18.76
N ILE A 169 -9.85 11.31 17.48
CA ILE A 169 -8.99 10.47 16.64
C ILE A 169 -8.60 11.26 15.39
N VAL A 170 -7.34 11.15 14.98
CA VAL A 170 -6.87 11.65 13.69
C VAL A 170 -6.25 10.53 12.90
N THR A 171 -6.79 10.27 11.72
CA THR A 171 -6.21 9.29 10.78
C THR A 171 -5.19 9.97 9.88
N VAL A 172 -4.07 9.29 9.64
CA VAL A 172 -2.95 9.79 8.82
C VAL A 172 -2.57 8.74 7.76
N CYS A 173 -2.16 9.20 6.60
CA CYS A 173 -1.49 8.40 5.58
C CYS A 173 -0.45 9.27 4.85
N ALA A 174 0.12 8.83 3.76
CA ALA A 174 1.18 9.59 3.07
C ALA A 174 0.73 10.99 2.63
N ARG A 175 -0.46 11.12 2.01
CA ARG A 175 -0.95 12.38 1.38
C ARG A 175 -2.39 12.75 1.72
N GLY A 176 -3.03 12.09 2.68
CA GLY A 176 -4.40 12.40 3.09
C GLY A 176 -5.52 11.71 2.28
N ASN A 177 -5.21 10.77 1.37
CA ASN A 177 -6.23 10.06 0.58
C ASN A 177 -6.74 8.79 1.29
N LEU A 178 -5.83 7.92 1.70
CA LEU A 178 -6.19 6.68 2.40
C LEU A 178 -6.74 6.97 3.81
N SER A 179 -6.28 8.03 4.47
CA SER A 179 -6.75 8.42 5.79
C SER A 179 -8.21 8.85 5.81
N ILE A 180 -8.75 9.42 4.72
CA ILE A 180 -10.21 9.64 4.59
C ILE A 180 -10.96 8.30 4.65
N LYS A 181 -10.48 7.26 3.97
CA LYS A 181 -11.08 5.92 4.06
C LYS A 181 -11.05 5.41 5.50
N GLY A 182 -9.90 5.51 6.18
CA GLY A 182 -9.77 5.13 7.58
C GLY A 182 -10.73 5.88 8.51
N MET A 183 -10.86 7.20 8.31
CA MET A 183 -11.83 8.02 9.04
C MET A 183 -13.27 7.52 8.84
N LEU A 184 -13.67 7.24 7.58
CA LEU A 184 -15.02 6.75 7.28
C LEU A 184 -15.29 5.37 7.91
N VAL A 185 -14.29 4.49 7.93
CA VAL A 185 -14.37 3.19 8.63
C VAL A 185 -14.63 3.42 10.12
N LEU A 186 -13.84 4.27 10.78
CA LEU A 186 -14.02 4.59 12.19
C LEU A 186 -15.38 5.22 12.49
N GLN A 187 -15.86 6.13 11.62
CA GLN A 187 -17.20 6.70 11.74
C GLN A 187 -18.28 5.62 11.58
N SER A 188 -18.11 4.64 10.71
CA SER A 188 -19.04 3.50 10.57
C SER A 188 -19.06 2.59 11.78
N LEU A 189 -17.96 2.53 12.55
CA LEU A 189 -17.85 1.84 13.83
C LEU A 189 -18.46 2.64 15.01
N GLY A 190 -18.93 3.87 14.76
CA GLY A 190 -19.63 4.70 15.74
C GLY A 190 -18.80 5.84 16.34
N TYR A 191 -17.53 5.98 15.98
CA TYR A 191 -16.70 7.10 16.45
C TYR A 191 -17.15 8.42 15.82
N ARG A 192 -17.41 9.45 16.64
CA ARG A 192 -18.01 10.71 16.21
C ARG A 192 -17.02 11.85 16.04
N ASN A 193 -15.84 11.75 16.67
CA ASN A 193 -14.83 12.80 16.68
C ASN A 193 -13.57 12.30 15.95
N VAL A 194 -13.72 11.99 14.65
CA VAL A 194 -12.64 11.48 13.81
C VAL A 194 -12.37 12.46 12.66
N ARG A 195 -11.12 12.83 12.48
CA ARG A 195 -10.66 13.68 11.38
C ARG A 195 -9.52 13.01 10.62
N SER A 196 -9.35 13.40 9.37
CA SER A 196 -8.22 12.99 8.53
C SER A 196 -7.24 14.14 8.38
N LEU A 197 -5.93 13.88 8.49
CA LEU A 197 -4.89 14.89 8.28
C LEU A 197 -4.74 15.21 6.79
N ASN A 198 -4.99 16.46 6.42
CA ASN A 198 -4.74 16.94 5.07
C ASN A 198 -3.25 16.92 4.75
N GLY A 199 -2.89 16.45 3.54
CA GLY A 199 -1.50 16.31 3.11
C GLY A 199 -0.72 15.18 3.79
N GLY A 200 -1.24 14.59 4.89
CA GLY A 200 -0.70 13.42 5.55
C GLY A 200 0.71 13.59 6.11
N THR A 201 1.45 12.48 6.25
CA THR A 201 2.82 12.45 6.78
C THR A 201 3.78 13.31 5.95
N LEU A 202 3.56 13.43 4.62
CA LEU A 202 4.41 14.27 3.78
C LEU A 202 4.28 15.75 4.12
N ALA A 203 3.07 16.29 4.23
CA ALA A 203 2.87 17.68 4.62
C ALA A 203 3.37 17.97 6.05
N TRP A 204 3.23 17.00 6.95
CA TRP A 204 3.78 17.06 8.31
C TRP A 204 5.32 17.20 8.29
N ALA A 205 6.00 16.34 7.53
CA ALA A 205 7.44 16.33 7.38
C ALA A 205 7.98 17.58 6.65
N GLU A 206 7.27 18.06 5.61
CA GLU A 206 7.62 19.29 4.87
C GLU A 206 7.64 20.53 5.76
N GLN A 207 6.85 20.56 6.84
CA GLN A 207 6.88 21.61 7.84
C GLN A 207 7.98 21.41 8.90
N GLY A 208 8.84 20.39 8.74
CA GLY A 208 9.94 20.11 9.67
C GLY A 208 9.49 19.59 11.03
N LEU A 209 8.27 19.02 11.11
CA LEU A 209 7.72 18.50 12.35
C LEU A 209 8.25 17.07 12.63
N PRO A 210 8.25 16.61 13.89
CA PRO A 210 8.87 15.36 14.28
C PRO A 210 8.24 14.14 13.59
N THR A 211 9.09 13.31 12.98
CA THR A 211 8.76 12.00 12.45
C THR A 211 9.68 10.95 13.05
N ASN A 212 9.20 9.70 13.12
CA ASN A 212 9.99 8.52 13.49
C ASN A 212 10.20 7.63 12.24
N GLU A 213 11.28 6.84 12.27
CA GLU A 213 11.62 5.77 11.33
C GLU A 213 11.53 4.43 12.05
#